data_bb9b9274ab908764cbc976b6b000c2d1
#
_entry.id   bb9b9274ab908764cbc976b6b000c2d1
#
_cell.length_a   1.000
_cell.length_b   1.000
_cell.length_c   1.000
_cell.angle_alpha   90.00
_cell.angle_beta   90.00
_cell.angle_gamma   90.00
#
_symmetry.space_group_name_H-M   'P 1'
#
loop_
_entity.id
_entity.type
_entity.pdbx_description
1 polymer ?
#
loop_
_entity_poly.entity_id
_entity_poly.type
_entity_poly.pdbx_seq_one_letter_code
_entity_poly.pdbx_strand_id
1 'polypeptide(L)'
;MYKRQAYELIESGKVSYVVYTGALRDDTMLEYIALHRRALAKSIACLTSLDTANALADILKSRYNERNTELVDLCHMREARSELHFAKMQCAGTDYIVIDNRNGQVSCAESLCVGACDRHFGVGGDGIALIEQSDIADAKMRMFNRDGSPGGMAGGCLLLVAKYLHDRALAAGGEVTIEAGGDVKRVKLFLTDGKVTSARVDMGEVVYEPARVPVALPGSEVVDRLIEIGRRDFRVTCLSMGNPHCVTFVERVDALDLQVIGPLFENAGIFPERVNAGFARVVNERMIKLRVYERGNGETLACGTGACAAAAAAVKLGKCPEGEDITVKLPGGDLIVRIERDRAYLTGETAQAFEGVLAY
;
A
#
# COMPACT_ATOMS: atom_id res chain seq x y z
N MET A 1 -22.27 37.60 -37.02
CA MET A 1 -22.57 36.38 -37.81
C MET A 1 -22.71 35.15 -36.92
N TYR A 2 -21.77 34.89 -36.02
CA TYR A 2 -21.78 33.66 -35.18
C TYR A 2 -22.92 33.54 -34.16
N LYS A 3 -23.46 34.64 -33.63
CA LYS A 3 -24.53 34.65 -32.62
C LYS A 3 -25.85 34.04 -33.12
N ARG A 4 -26.24 34.42 -34.34
CA ARG A 4 -27.46 33.91 -34.98
C ARG A 4 -27.36 32.40 -35.23
N GLN A 5 -26.19 31.92 -35.61
CA GLN A 5 -25.94 30.50 -35.84
C GLN A 5 -26.02 29.67 -34.56
N ALA A 6 -25.52 30.18 -33.40
CA ALA A 6 -25.62 29.49 -32.12
C ALA A 6 -27.07 29.30 -31.64
N TYR A 7 -27.89 30.35 -31.83
CA TYR A 7 -29.32 30.28 -31.51
C TYR A 7 -30.08 29.33 -32.44
N GLU A 8 -29.80 29.34 -33.73
CA GLU A 8 -30.39 28.44 -34.72
C GLU A 8 -30.03 26.96 -34.40
N LEU A 9 -28.79 26.69 -33.96
CA LEU A 9 -28.38 25.37 -33.54
C LEU A 9 -29.11 24.88 -32.30
N ILE A 10 -29.29 25.73 -31.28
CA ILE A 10 -30.05 25.38 -30.08
C ILE A 10 -31.51 25.11 -30.45
N GLU A 11 -32.10 25.92 -31.31
CA GLU A 11 -33.50 25.72 -31.74
C GLU A 11 -33.68 24.49 -32.63
N SER A 12 -32.62 24.03 -33.31
CA SER A 12 -32.68 22.89 -34.23
C SER A 12 -32.86 21.53 -33.55
N GLY A 13 -32.72 21.45 -32.22
CA GLY A 13 -32.77 20.19 -31.45
C GLY A 13 -31.57 19.26 -31.69
N LYS A 14 -30.52 19.73 -32.37
CA LYS A 14 -29.30 18.94 -32.66
C LYS A 14 -28.20 19.11 -31.61
N VAL A 15 -28.43 19.92 -30.57
CA VAL A 15 -27.48 20.24 -29.52
C VAL A 15 -27.91 19.52 -28.23
N SER A 16 -27.05 18.67 -27.70
CA SER A 16 -27.30 17.99 -26.43
C SER A 16 -26.69 18.74 -25.23
N TYR A 17 -25.57 19.43 -25.43
CA TYR A 17 -24.88 20.15 -24.38
C TYR A 17 -24.35 21.49 -24.91
N VAL A 18 -24.32 22.52 -24.04
CA VAL A 18 -23.63 23.79 -24.28
C VAL A 18 -22.52 23.95 -23.28
N VAL A 19 -21.28 24.14 -23.77
CA VAL A 19 -20.10 24.38 -22.91
C VAL A 19 -19.71 25.86 -23.09
N TYR A 20 -19.73 26.61 -22.00
CA TYR A 20 -19.36 28.01 -21.99
C TYR A 20 -18.13 28.21 -21.09
N THR A 21 -16.98 28.49 -21.72
CA THR A 21 -15.68 28.57 -21.04
C THR A 21 -15.09 29.99 -21.03
N GLY A 22 -15.82 30.96 -21.52
CA GLY A 22 -15.34 32.34 -21.60
C GLY A 22 -15.35 33.09 -20.28
N ALA A 23 -14.40 33.99 -20.08
CA ALA A 23 -14.48 34.98 -19.00
C ALA A 23 -15.70 35.88 -19.21
N LEU A 24 -16.57 35.97 -18.22
CA LEU A 24 -17.72 36.86 -18.23
C LEU A 24 -17.19 38.32 -18.18
N ARG A 25 -17.30 39.02 -19.30
CA ARG A 25 -17.11 40.47 -19.35
C ARG A 25 -18.48 41.14 -19.36
N ASP A 26 -18.58 42.35 -18.87
CA ASP A 26 -19.87 43.06 -18.78
C ASP A 26 -20.60 43.17 -20.12
N ASP A 27 -19.88 43.28 -21.22
CA ASP A 27 -20.44 43.34 -22.58
C ASP A 27 -20.93 41.97 -23.11
N THR A 28 -20.45 40.86 -22.54
CA THR A 28 -20.86 39.51 -22.96
C THR A 28 -21.85 38.83 -22.00
N MET A 29 -22.08 39.42 -20.83
CA MET A 29 -22.95 38.87 -19.80
C MET A 29 -24.42 38.72 -20.30
N LEU A 30 -24.96 39.72 -20.97
CA LEU A 30 -26.33 39.68 -21.47
C LEU A 30 -26.51 38.61 -22.56
N GLU A 31 -25.48 38.38 -23.35
CA GLU A 31 -25.47 37.35 -24.38
C GLU A 31 -25.41 35.93 -23.75
N TYR A 32 -24.57 35.76 -22.75
CA TYR A 32 -24.52 34.52 -21.98
C TYR A 32 -25.88 34.18 -21.36
N ILE A 33 -26.52 35.17 -20.71
CA ILE A 33 -27.84 34.98 -20.11
C ILE A 33 -28.89 34.59 -21.15
N ALA A 34 -28.87 35.23 -22.34
CA ALA A 34 -29.80 34.91 -23.40
C ALA A 34 -29.60 33.52 -23.99
N LEU A 35 -28.34 33.10 -24.17
CA LEU A 35 -27.98 31.76 -24.63
C LEU A 35 -28.40 30.69 -23.60
N HIS A 36 -28.07 30.94 -22.34
CA HIS A 36 -28.37 30.03 -21.22
C HIS A 36 -29.90 29.82 -21.06
N ARG A 37 -30.68 30.91 -21.11
CA ARG A 37 -32.15 30.82 -21.04
C ARG A 37 -32.74 29.99 -22.17
N ARG A 38 -32.22 30.16 -23.41
CA ARG A 38 -32.69 29.36 -24.55
C ARG A 38 -32.33 27.90 -24.42
N ALA A 39 -31.11 27.58 -23.98
CA ALA A 39 -30.69 26.20 -23.75
C ALA A 39 -31.55 25.53 -22.66
N LEU A 40 -31.81 26.20 -21.54
CA LEU A 40 -32.68 25.70 -20.48
C LEU A 40 -34.11 25.50 -20.97
N ALA A 41 -34.68 26.41 -21.77
CA ALA A 41 -35.99 26.27 -22.33
C ALA A 41 -36.17 25.05 -23.27
N LYS A 42 -35.06 24.50 -23.76
CA LYS A 42 -34.98 23.28 -24.58
C LYS A 42 -34.47 22.07 -23.81
N SER A 43 -34.33 22.19 -22.50
CA SER A 43 -33.78 21.14 -21.63
C SER A 43 -32.35 20.71 -22.02
N ILE A 44 -31.56 21.63 -22.58
CA ILE A 44 -30.16 21.40 -22.94
C ILE A 44 -29.28 21.76 -21.73
N ALA A 45 -28.45 20.83 -21.30
CA ALA A 45 -27.55 21.04 -20.18
C ALA A 45 -26.43 22.04 -20.54
N CYS A 46 -26.17 23.00 -19.64
CA CYS A 46 -25.14 24.03 -19.81
C CYS A 46 -24.00 23.78 -18.81
N LEU A 47 -22.78 23.63 -19.32
CA LEU A 47 -21.57 23.44 -18.55
C LEU A 47 -20.75 24.73 -18.57
N THR A 48 -20.33 25.19 -17.39
CA THR A 48 -19.60 26.47 -17.22
C THR A 48 -18.13 26.28 -16.85
N SER A 49 -17.69 25.04 -16.68
CA SER A 49 -16.32 24.68 -16.35
C SER A 49 -15.74 23.70 -17.38
N LEU A 50 -14.49 23.90 -17.75
CA LEU A 50 -13.74 22.97 -18.60
C LEU A 50 -13.57 21.61 -17.92
N ASP A 51 -13.38 21.58 -16.61
CA ASP A 51 -13.21 20.35 -15.86
C ASP A 51 -14.50 19.50 -15.91
N THR A 52 -15.67 20.15 -15.73
CA THR A 52 -16.97 19.48 -15.87
C THR A 52 -17.21 18.99 -17.30
N ALA A 53 -16.79 19.77 -18.32
CA ALA A 53 -16.92 19.37 -19.71
C ALA A 53 -16.00 18.19 -20.06
N ASN A 54 -14.78 18.17 -19.54
CA ASN A 54 -13.85 17.05 -19.68
C ASN A 54 -14.37 15.80 -19.01
N ALA A 55 -14.84 15.91 -17.76
CA ALA A 55 -15.47 14.81 -17.04
C ALA A 55 -16.66 14.21 -17.81
N LEU A 56 -17.54 15.07 -18.36
CA LEU A 56 -18.65 14.62 -19.21
C LEU A 56 -18.15 13.92 -20.47
N ALA A 57 -17.10 14.46 -21.12
CA ALA A 57 -16.52 13.84 -22.32
C ALA A 57 -15.94 12.45 -22.02
N ASP A 58 -15.33 12.26 -20.85
CA ASP A 58 -14.80 10.98 -20.42
C ASP A 58 -15.92 9.99 -20.09
N ILE A 59 -17.00 10.45 -19.46
CA ILE A 59 -18.21 9.64 -19.24
C ILE A 59 -18.83 9.21 -20.58
N LEU A 60 -18.95 10.12 -21.55
CA LEU A 60 -19.52 9.81 -22.87
C LEU A 60 -18.62 8.85 -23.68
N LYS A 61 -17.32 8.87 -23.49
CA LYS A 61 -16.37 7.90 -24.07
C LYS A 61 -16.40 6.55 -23.37
N SER A 62 -16.76 6.53 -22.09
CA SER A 62 -16.87 5.31 -21.31
C SER A 62 -18.06 4.49 -21.78
N ARG A 63 -18.04 3.17 -21.51
CA ARG A 63 -19.14 2.25 -21.82
C ARG A 63 -20.23 2.24 -20.74
N TYR A 64 -20.35 3.32 -19.96
CA TYR A 64 -21.41 3.45 -18.98
C TYR A 64 -22.77 3.63 -19.67
N ASN A 65 -23.78 2.92 -19.18
CA ASN A 65 -25.15 2.98 -19.62
C ASN A 65 -26.09 2.76 -18.42
N GLU A 66 -27.39 2.93 -18.64
CA GLU A 66 -28.41 2.80 -17.57
C GLU A 66 -28.39 1.44 -16.83
N ARG A 67 -27.77 0.40 -17.41
CA ARG A 67 -27.68 -0.93 -16.78
C ARG A 67 -26.47 -1.10 -15.88
N ASN A 68 -25.43 -0.26 -16.04
CA ASN A 68 -24.19 -0.32 -15.26
C ASN A 68 -23.87 0.99 -14.53
N THR A 69 -24.82 1.92 -14.45
CA THR A 69 -24.73 3.20 -13.73
C THR A 69 -25.86 3.29 -12.73
N GLU A 70 -25.56 3.51 -11.48
CA GLU A 70 -26.54 3.80 -10.44
C GLU A 70 -26.71 5.33 -10.31
N LEU A 71 -27.95 5.80 -10.31
CA LEU A 71 -28.25 7.20 -10.01
C LEU A 71 -28.14 7.41 -8.49
N VAL A 72 -27.12 8.14 -8.07
CA VAL A 72 -26.96 8.50 -6.67
C VAL A 72 -27.63 9.85 -6.40
N ASP A 73 -28.59 9.87 -5.49
CA ASP A 73 -29.20 11.11 -5.02
C ASP A 73 -28.21 11.87 -4.12
N LEU A 74 -27.62 12.93 -4.68
CA LEU A 74 -26.65 13.76 -3.96
C LEU A 74 -27.24 14.44 -2.71
N CYS A 75 -28.55 14.66 -2.68
CA CYS A 75 -29.23 15.26 -1.52
C CYS A 75 -29.31 14.29 -0.34
N HIS A 76 -29.40 12.98 -0.62
CA HIS A 76 -29.46 11.91 0.37
C HIS A 76 -28.14 11.17 0.58
N MET A 77 -27.07 11.52 -0.14
CA MET A 77 -25.72 10.93 0.07
C MET A 77 -25.21 11.03 1.51
N ARG A 78 -25.64 12.03 2.27
CA ARG A 78 -25.27 12.17 3.69
C ARG A 78 -26.06 11.23 4.61
N GLU A 79 -27.24 10.75 4.18
CA GLU A 79 -28.12 9.88 4.99
C GLU A 79 -27.80 8.40 4.79
N ALA A 80 -27.13 8.05 3.68
CA ALA A 80 -26.78 6.67 3.32
C ALA A 80 -25.33 6.30 3.67
N ARG A 81 -24.68 7.02 4.59
CA ARG A 81 -23.34 6.63 5.05
C ARG A 81 -23.43 5.32 5.83
N SER A 82 -22.86 4.26 5.28
CA SER A 82 -22.71 3.01 6.01
C SER A 82 -21.64 3.16 7.08
N GLU A 83 -21.86 2.53 8.22
CA GLU A 83 -20.89 2.46 9.29
C GLU A 83 -19.94 1.29 9.03
N LEU A 84 -18.66 1.58 8.86
CA LEU A 84 -17.62 0.57 8.73
C LEU A 84 -16.85 0.43 10.06
N HIS A 85 -17.01 -0.72 10.70
CA HIS A 85 -16.21 -1.04 11.86
C HIS A 85 -14.78 -1.36 11.46
N PHE A 86 -13.82 -0.80 12.17
CA PHE A 86 -12.40 -1.05 11.96
C PHE A 86 -11.65 -1.33 13.26
N ALA A 87 -10.55 -2.03 13.15
CA ALA A 87 -9.54 -2.16 14.20
C ALA A 87 -8.23 -1.50 13.75
N LYS A 88 -7.71 -0.57 14.54
CA LYS A 88 -6.37 -0.05 14.37
C LYS A 88 -5.38 -0.99 15.01
N MET A 89 -4.49 -1.56 14.22
CA MET A 89 -3.54 -2.57 14.64
C MET A 89 -2.11 -2.22 14.23
N GLN A 90 -1.11 -2.69 14.98
CA GLN A 90 0.29 -2.44 14.68
C GLN A 90 1.18 -3.66 14.98
N CYS A 91 2.30 -3.75 14.23
CA CYS A 91 3.39 -4.69 14.43
C CYS A 91 4.71 -3.94 14.25
N ALA A 92 5.51 -3.84 15.30
CA ALA A 92 6.78 -3.11 15.30
C ALA A 92 6.69 -1.68 14.75
N GLY A 93 5.56 -0.97 15.02
CA GLY A 93 5.35 0.42 14.59
C GLY A 93 4.77 0.58 13.19
N THR A 94 4.70 -0.47 12.36
CA THR A 94 3.91 -0.44 11.12
C THR A 94 2.44 -0.63 11.47
N ASP A 95 1.57 0.28 11.05
CA ASP A 95 0.21 0.38 11.54
C ASP A 95 -0.84 0.35 10.42
N TYR A 96 -1.80 -0.58 10.55
CA TYR A 96 -2.86 -0.80 9.58
C TYR A 96 -4.24 -0.61 10.18
N ILE A 97 -5.17 -0.17 9.32
CA ILE A 97 -6.60 -0.14 9.60
C ILE A 97 -7.18 -1.44 9.04
N VAL A 98 -7.56 -2.36 9.92
CA VAL A 98 -8.11 -3.68 9.54
C VAL A 98 -9.64 -3.58 9.52
N ILE A 99 -10.25 -3.97 8.41
CA ILE A 99 -11.71 -3.90 8.18
C ILE A 99 -12.21 -5.28 7.74
N ASP A 100 -13.22 -5.79 8.42
CA ASP A 100 -13.93 -7.00 8.00
C ASP A 100 -14.91 -6.66 6.87
N ASN A 101 -14.51 -6.98 5.65
CA ASN A 101 -15.28 -6.76 4.43
C ASN A 101 -15.87 -8.05 3.85
N ARG A 102 -16.06 -9.10 4.66
CA ARG A 102 -16.63 -10.38 4.18
C ARG A 102 -18.07 -10.26 3.72
N ASN A 103 -18.76 -9.21 4.10
CA ASN A 103 -20.10 -8.84 3.61
C ASN A 103 -20.09 -7.95 2.34
N GLY A 104 -18.91 -7.55 1.83
CA GLY A 104 -18.79 -6.77 0.60
C GLY A 104 -19.22 -5.29 0.71
N GLN A 105 -19.25 -4.71 1.92
CA GLN A 105 -19.67 -3.31 2.12
C GLN A 105 -18.70 -2.28 1.49
N VAL A 106 -17.41 -2.60 1.38
CA VAL A 106 -16.42 -1.69 0.80
C VAL A 106 -16.37 -1.89 -0.71
N SER A 107 -16.91 -0.92 -1.44
CA SER A 107 -16.93 -0.92 -2.92
C SER A 107 -15.73 -0.19 -3.54
N CYS A 108 -15.25 0.90 -2.92
CA CYS A 108 -14.14 1.74 -3.39
C CYS A 108 -13.01 1.77 -2.35
N ALA A 109 -12.23 0.69 -2.28
CA ALA A 109 -11.18 0.52 -1.28
C ALA A 109 -10.05 1.55 -1.42
N GLU A 110 -9.73 1.96 -2.64
CA GLU A 110 -8.68 2.94 -2.95
C GLU A 110 -8.98 4.31 -2.32
N SER A 111 -10.16 4.84 -2.56
CA SER A 111 -10.59 6.14 -2.01
C SER A 111 -10.81 6.09 -0.50
N LEU A 112 -11.36 4.98 0.01
CA LEU A 112 -11.47 4.75 1.45
C LEU A 112 -10.10 4.77 2.11
N CYS A 113 -9.11 4.11 1.50
CA CYS A 113 -7.75 4.05 2.03
C CYS A 113 -7.12 5.44 2.15
N VAL A 114 -7.18 6.25 1.10
CA VAL A 114 -6.62 7.61 1.11
C VAL A 114 -7.20 8.45 2.24
N GLY A 115 -8.52 8.42 2.41
CA GLY A 115 -9.20 9.19 3.46
C GLY A 115 -8.93 8.63 4.88
N ALA A 116 -9.07 7.31 5.05
CA ALA A 116 -8.89 6.68 6.35
C ALA A 116 -7.45 6.73 6.85
N CYS A 117 -6.45 6.63 5.95
CA CYS A 117 -5.04 6.61 6.31
C CYS A 117 -4.44 8.00 6.53
N ASP A 118 -5.16 9.08 6.26
CA ASP A 118 -4.71 10.42 6.61
C ASP A 118 -4.54 10.54 8.13
N ARG A 119 -3.33 10.95 8.58
CA ARG A 119 -2.99 11.01 10.02
C ARG A 119 -3.54 12.24 10.73
N HIS A 120 -4.10 13.22 9.99
CA HIS A 120 -4.66 14.45 10.53
C HIS A 120 -6.19 14.50 10.39
N PHE A 121 -6.74 13.96 9.31
CA PHE A 121 -8.16 14.06 8.97
C PHE A 121 -8.88 12.71 8.98
N GLY A 122 -8.14 11.58 9.08
CA GLY A 122 -8.66 10.23 9.14
C GLY A 122 -8.29 9.53 10.45
N VAL A 123 -8.29 8.20 10.40
CA VAL A 123 -7.79 7.33 11.49
C VAL A 123 -6.26 7.39 11.55
N GLY A 124 -5.64 7.58 10.39
CA GLY A 124 -4.20 7.51 10.21
C GLY A 124 -3.66 6.08 10.14
N GLY A 125 -2.78 5.81 9.18
CA GLY A 125 -2.17 4.49 9.04
C GLY A 125 -1.20 4.42 7.87
N ASP A 126 -0.45 3.33 7.80
CA ASP A 126 0.43 3.02 6.67
C ASP A 126 -0.37 2.36 5.53
N GLY A 127 -1.60 1.90 5.81
CA GLY A 127 -2.50 1.32 4.85
C GLY A 127 -3.76 0.74 5.48
N ILE A 128 -4.62 0.17 4.65
CA ILE A 128 -5.76 -0.62 5.09
C ILE A 128 -5.58 -2.10 4.71
N ALA A 129 -6.12 -2.99 5.52
CA ALA A 129 -6.26 -4.40 5.22
C ALA A 129 -7.75 -4.76 5.23
N LEU A 130 -8.28 -5.15 4.08
CA LEU A 130 -9.63 -5.69 3.96
C LEU A 130 -9.58 -7.20 4.13
N ILE A 131 -10.40 -7.71 5.04
CA ILE A 131 -10.64 -9.14 5.21
C ILE A 131 -11.84 -9.52 4.37
N GLU A 132 -11.68 -10.41 3.43
CA GLU A 132 -12.72 -10.90 2.52
C GLU A 132 -12.94 -12.40 2.69
N GLN A 133 -13.99 -12.94 2.11
CA GLN A 133 -14.21 -14.38 2.07
C GLN A 133 -13.18 -15.06 1.17
N SER A 134 -12.78 -16.28 1.50
CA SER A 134 -11.92 -17.14 0.69
C SER A 134 -12.53 -18.52 0.59
N ASP A 135 -12.40 -19.15 -0.58
CA ASP A 135 -12.82 -20.55 -0.79
C ASP A 135 -11.71 -21.55 -0.46
N ILE A 136 -10.48 -21.07 -0.20
CA ILE A 136 -9.27 -21.90 -0.04
C ILE A 136 -8.51 -21.65 1.26
N ALA A 137 -8.93 -20.67 2.06
CA ALA A 137 -8.30 -20.28 3.31
C ALA A 137 -9.35 -19.80 4.32
N ASP A 138 -8.96 -19.56 5.59
CA ASP A 138 -9.85 -19.02 6.61
C ASP A 138 -10.35 -17.61 6.24
N ALA A 139 -9.54 -16.84 5.53
CA ALA A 139 -9.90 -15.53 4.98
C ALA A 139 -8.99 -15.15 3.82
N LYS A 140 -9.44 -14.16 3.03
CA LYS A 140 -8.63 -13.48 2.03
C LYS A 140 -8.29 -12.08 2.53
N MET A 141 -7.04 -11.66 2.33
CA MET A 141 -6.56 -10.33 2.63
C MET A 141 -6.30 -9.55 1.35
N ARG A 142 -6.94 -8.39 1.22
CA ARG A 142 -6.53 -7.36 0.25
C ARG A 142 -5.95 -6.17 1.02
N MET A 143 -4.78 -5.75 0.60
CA MET A 143 -4.07 -4.64 1.24
C MET A 143 -3.96 -3.45 0.29
N PHE A 144 -4.07 -2.25 0.83
CA PHE A 144 -3.87 -0.99 0.11
C PHE A 144 -2.89 -0.11 0.88
N ASN A 145 -1.96 0.48 0.16
CA ASN A 145 -1.02 1.45 0.71
C ASN A 145 -1.75 2.77 1.01
N ARG A 146 -1.17 3.63 1.83
CA ARG A 146 -1.74 4.93 2.24
C ARG A 146 -2.18 5.82 1.07
N ASP A 147 -1.55 5.69 -0.10
CA ASP A 147 -1.88 6.43 -1.31
C ASP A 147 -3.03 5.82 -2.13
N GLY A 148 -3.66 4.75 -1.63
CA GLY A 148 -4.73 4.01 -2.29
C GLY A 148 -4.24 2.98 -3.31
N SER A 149 -2.95 2.89 -3.60
CA SER A 149 -2.43 1.86 -4.50
C SER A 149 -2.57 0.46 -3.88
N PRO A 150 -2.85 -0.58 -4.70
CA PRO A 150 -2.85 -1.95 -4.20
C PRO A 150 -1.50 -2.29 -3.59
N GLY A 151 -1.50 -2.76 -2.34
CA GLY A 151 -0.32 -3.25 -1.67
C GLY A 151 -0.04 -4.71 -2.04
N GLY A 152 1.23 -5.06 -2.04
CA GLY A 152 1.65 -6.45 -2.11
C GLY A 152 1.43 -7.21 -0.79
N MET A 153 2.07 -8.36 -0.65
CA MET A 153 2.08 -9.10 0.61
C MET A 153 3.01 -8.41 1.62
N ALA A 154 2.45 -7.84 2.68
CA ALA A 154 3.22 -7.34 3.80
C ALA A 154 3.15 -8.33 4.98
N GLY A 155 4.30 -8.89 5.37
CA GLY A 155 4.38 -9.88 6.44
C GLY A 155 3.79 -9.38 7.76
N GLY A 156 4.10 -8.15 8.17
CA GLY A 156 3.50 -7.53 9.35
C GLY A 156 1.97 -7.46 9.29
N CYS A 157 1.41 -7.10 8.13
CA CYS A 157 -0.04 -7.04 7.95
C CYS A 157 -0.70 -8.41 8.07
N LEU A 158 -0.07 -9.48 7.53
CA LEU A 158 -0.56 -10.86 7.70
C LEU A 158 -0.64 -11.27 9.17
N LEU A 159 0.37 -10.91 9.98
CA LEU A 159 0.37 -11.20 11.42
C LEU A 159 -0.80 -10.50 12.12
N LEU A 160 -1.11 -9.24 11.74
CA LEU A 160 -2.22 -8.46 12.29
C LEU A 160 -3.58 -9.05 11.92
N VAL A 161 -3.76 -9.42 10.63
CA VAL A 161 -5.01 -10.04 10.16
C VAL A 161 -5.23 -11.40 10.85
N ALA A 162 -4.18 -12.21 11.03
CA ALA A 162 -4.30 -13.49 11.74
C ALA A 162 -4.73 -13.29 13.21
N LYS A 163 -4.15 -12.30 13.91
CA LYS A 163 -4.58 -11.92 15.25
C LYS A 163 -6.04 -11.47 15.25
N TYR A 164 -6.44 -10.60 14.33
CA TYR A 164 -7.82 -10.10 14.21
C TYR A 164 -8.82 -11.26 14.06
N LEU A 165 -8.52 -12.20 13.16
CA LEU A 165 -9.39 -13.35 12.90
C LEU A 165 -9.53 -14.25 14.14
N HIS A 166 -8.43 -14.55 14.82
CA HIS A 166 -8.44 -15.36 16.02
C HIS A 166 -9.16 -14.69 17.20
N ASP A 167 -8.77 -13.45 17.54
CA ASP A 167 -9.29 -12.76 18.72
C ASP A 167 -10.79 -12.42 18.61
N ARG A 168 -11.34 -12.45 17.39
CA ARG A 168 -12.78 -12.28 17.11
C ARG A 168 -13.51 -13.60 16.84
N ALA A 169 -12.86 -14.75 17.10
CA ALA A 169 -13.39 -16.10 16.88
C ALA A 169 -13.87 -16.34 15.42
N LEU A 170 -13.21 -15.69 14.45
CA LEU A 170 -13.47 -15.87 13.01
C LEU A 170 -12.62 -16.99 12.41
N ALA A 171 -11.54 -17.36 13.07
CA ALA A 171 -10.75 -18.54 12.81
C ALA A 171 -10.43 -19.24 14.15
N ALA A 172 -10.29 -20.55 14.13
CA ALA A 172 -10.05 -21.35 15.33
C ALA A 172 -8.67 -22.03 15.27
N GLY A 173 -8.09 -22.29 16.45
CA GLY A 173 -6.83 -23.04 16.58
C GLY A 173 -5.59 -22.15 16.69
N GLY A 174 -4.42 -22.81 16.70
CA GLY A 174 -3.12 -22.13 16.84
C GLY A 174 -2.48 -21.72 15.51
N GLU A 175 -3.16 -21.88 14.39
CA GLU A 175 -2.73 -21.52 13.05
C GLU A 175 -3.91 -20.98 12.25
N VAL A 176 -3.68 -19.92 11.49
CA VAL A 176 -4.66 -19.30 10.60
C VAL A 176 -4.10 -19.30 9.17
N THR A 177 -4.94 -19.62 8.20
CA THR A 177 -4.62 -19.55 6.77
C THR A 177 -5.20 -18.29 6.16
N ILE A 178 -4.38 -17.57 5.37
CA ILE A 178 -4.79 -16.31 4.73
C ILE A 178 -4.40 -16.35 3.25
N GLU A 179 -5.38 -16.20 2.37
CA GLU A 179 -5.14 -15.97 0.95
C GLU A 179 -4.63 -14.53 0.75
N ALA A 180 -3.42 -14.38 0.24
CA ALA A 180 -2.81 -13.08 -0.02
C ALA A 180 -1.83 -13.16 -1.20
N GLY A 181 -1.91 -12.19 -2.12
CA GLY A 181 -1.00 -12.12 -3.26
C GLY A 181 -1.08 -13.33 -4.21
N GLY A 182 -2.22 -14.03 -4.26
CA GLY A 182 -2.42 -15.23 -5.09
C GLY A 182 -1.91 -16.54 -4.48
N ASP A 183 -1.52 -16.53 -3.21
CA ASP A 183 -1.01 -17.70 -2.48
C ASP A 183 -1.69 -17.80 -1.11
N VAL A 184 -1.68 -18.98 -0.50
CA VAL A 184 -2.18 -19.22 0.86
C VAL A 184 -1.03 -19.20 1.85
N LYS A 185 -1.06 -18.25 2.76
CA LYS A 185 -0.06 -18.10 3.83
C LYS A 185 -0.57 -18.72 5.13
N ARG A 186 0.29 -19.49 5.79
CA ARG A 186 0.03 -20.08 7.10
C ARG A 186 0.66 -19.23 8.18
N VAL A 187 -0.15 -18.78 9.13
CA VAL A 187 0.29 -17.92 10.22
C VAL A 187 0.09 -18.66 11.54
N LYS A 188 1.19 -19.03 12.15
CA LYS A 188 1.19 -19.66 13.49
C LYS A 188 1.01 -18.59 14.56
N LEU A 189 0.10 -18.83 15.49
CA LEU A 189 -0.24 -17.91 16.56
C LEU A 189 0.43 -18.32 17.89
N PHE A 190 0.86 -17.33 18.65
CA PHE A 190 1.34 -17.50 20.02
C PHE A 190 0.43 -16.72 20.95
N LEU A 191 -0.14 -17.44 21.90
CA LEU A 191 -1.19 -16.94 22.79
C LEU A 191 -0.68 -16.76 24.21
N THR A 192 -1.16 -15.68 24.84
CA THR A 192 -1.06 -15.47 26.29
C THR A 192 -2.46 -15.15 26.80
N ASP A 193 -2.94 -15.87 27.80
CA ASP A 193 -4.29 -15.72 28.36
C ASP A 193 -5.41 -15.74 27.30
N GLY A 194 -5.29 -16.62 26.30
CA GLY A 194 -6.28 -16.80 25.23
C GLY A 194 -6.27 -15.72 24.15
N LYS A 195 -5.37 -14.74 24.22
CA LYS A 195 -5.20 -13.68 23.20
C LYS A 195 -3.89 -13.84 22.46
N VAL A 196 -3.90 -13.55 21.17
CA VAL A 196 -2.68 -13.55 20.35
C VAL A 196 -1.79 -12.38 20.75
N THR A 197 -0.58 -12.67 21.19
CA THR A 197 0.45 -11.67 21.55
C THR A 197 1.50 -11.53 20.46
N SER A 198 1.80 -12.61 19.75
CA SER A 198 2.68 -12.60 18.59
C SER A 198 2.24 -13.67 17.58
N ALA A 199 2.73 -13.55 16.36
CA ALA A 199 2.45 -14.52 15.32
C ALA A 199 3.67 -14.72 14.42
N ARG A 200 3.76 -15.88 13.76
CA ARG A 200 4.83 -16.25 12.82
C ARG A 200 4.25 -16.60 11.47
N VAL A 201 4.80 -16.03 10.41
CA VAL A 201 4.43 -16.34 9.03
C VAL A 201 5.63 -16.84 8.23
N ASP A 202 5.40 -17.78 7.32
CA ASP A 202 6.36 -18.19 6.30
C ASP A 202 6.34 -17.12 5.17
N MET A 203 7.45 -16.37 5.07
CA MET A 203 7.62 -15.31 4.08
C MET A 203 8.04 -15.83 2.70
N GLY A 204 8.34 -17.13 2.60
CA GLY A 204 8.73 -17.77 1.37
C GLY A 204 10.23 -17.87 1.14
N GLU A 205 10.60 -18.09 -0.11
CA GLU A 205 11.97 -18.30 -0.56
C GLU A 205 12.78 -17.00 -0.52
N VAL A 206 14.02 -17.11 -0.07
CA VAL A 206 15.04 -16.05 -0.20
C VAL A 206 15.76 -16.25 -1.53
N VAL A 207 15.61 -15.33 -2.45
CA VAL A 207 16.15 -15.46 -3.81
C VAL A 207 17.38 -14.57 -3.99
N TYR A 208 18.51 -15.15 -4.40
CA TYR A 208 19.77 -14.42 -4.63
C TYR A 208 20.09 -14.24 -6.12
N GLU A 209 19.38 -14.89 -7.02
CA GLU A 209 19.61 -14.80 -8.48
C GLU A 209 19.38 -13.37 -8.99
N PRO A 210 20.39 -12.71 -9.61
CA PRO A 210 20.32 -11.30 -10.00
C PRO A 210 19.13 -10.94 -10.89
N ALA A 211 18.74 -11.84 -11.79
CA ALA A 211 17.59 -11.63 -12.67
C ALA A 211 16.25 -11.60 -11.92
N ARG A 212 16.15 -12.35 -10.80
CA ARG A 212 14.95 -12.41 -9.95
C ARG A 212 14.96 -11.37 -8.82
N VAL A 213 16.13 -10.72 -8.56
CA VAL A 213 16.28 -9.60 -7.62
C VAL A 213 16.07 -8.25 -8.30
N PRO A 214 15.93 -8.16 -9.56
CA PRO A 214 16.32 -7.23 -10.64
C PRO A 214 17.52 -6.34 -10.26
N VAL A 215 18.73 -6.96 -10.28
CA VAL A 215 19.99 -6.23 -10.11
C VAL A 215 20.89 -6.43 -11.33
N ALA A 216 21.34 -5.33 -11.96
CA ALA A 216 22.14 -5.32 -13.18
C ALA A 216 23.65 -5.47 -12.86
N LEU A 217 23.99 -6.56 -12.17
CA LEU A 217 25.38 -6.92 -11.87
C LEU A 217 25.67 -8.34 -12.37
N PRO A 218 26.87 -8.61 -12.91
CA PRO A 218 27.23 -9.94 -13.40
C PRO A 218 27.47 -10.94 -12.27
N GLY A 219 27.21 -12.22 -12.53
CA GLY A 219 27.41 -13.33 -11.58
C GLY A 219 26.13 -14.13 -11.34
N SER A 220 26.23 -15.23 -10.61
CA SER A 220 25.09 -16.05 -10.19
C SER A 220 24.36 -15.46 -8.99
N GLU A 221 25.04 -14.70 -8.16
CA GLU A 221 24.50 -13.99 -6.99
C GLU A 221 25.34 -12.74 -6.69
N VAL A 222 24.76 -11.79 -5.97
CA VAL A 222 25.43 -10.57 -5.50
C VAL A 222 25.53 -10.65 -3.98
N VAL A 223 26.61 -11.25 -3.49
CA VAL A 223 26.90 -11.47 -2.06
C VAL A 223 28.22 -10.82 -1.68
N ASP A 224 28.24 -9.97 -0.66
CA ASP A 224 29.39 -9.20 -0.17
C ASP A 224 30.15 -8.46 -1.30
N ARG A 225 29.41 -7.98 -2.29
CA ARG A 225 30.00 -7.35 -3.48
C ARG A 225 30.32 -5.89 -3.22
N LEU A 226 31.55 -5.48 -3.57
CA LEU A 226 31.94 -4.08 -3.53
C LEU A 226 31.32 -3.35 -4.72
N ILE A 227 30.55 -2.30 -4.45
CA ILE A 227 29.93 -1.43 -5.44
C ILE A 227 30.10 0.04 -5.04
N GLU A 228 30.14 0.93 -6.03
CA GLU A 228 30.14 2.37 -5.80
C GLU A 228 28.71 2.91 -5.85
N ILE A 229 28.30 3.62 -4.79
CA ILE A 229 27.03 4.35 -4.72
C ILE A 229 27.32 5.77 -4.18
N GLY A 230 26.94 6.79 -4.95
CA GLY A 230 27.13 8.18 -4.55
C GLY A 230 28.59 8.55 -4.28
N ARG A 231 29.53 8.00 -5.06
CA ARG A 231 30.99 8.16 -4.93
C ARG A 231 31.60 7.58 -3.65
N ARG A 232 30.93 6.58 -3.07
CA ARG A 232 31.42 5.82 -1.90
C ARG A 232 31.29 4.33 -2.18
N ASP A 233 32.27 3.58 -1.68
CA ASP A 233 32.25 2.12 -1.79
C ASP A 233 31.47 1.47 -0.68
N PHE A 234 30.60 0.52 -1.05
CA PHE A 234 29.81 -0.29 -0.13
C PHE A 234 29.92 -1.77 -0.48
N ARG A 235 30.03 -2.61 0.54
CA ARG A 235 29.84 -4.05 0.38
C ARG A 235 28.37 -4.36 0.55
N VAL A 236 27.75 -4.96 -0.48
CA VAL A 236 26.33 -5.22 -0.51
C VAL A 236 26.01 -6.69 -0.79
N THR A 237 24.89 -7.13 -0.23
CA THR A 237 24.24 -8.38 -0.58
C THR A 237 22.85 -8.05 -1.11
N CYS A 238 22.57 -8.48 -2.35
CA CYS A 238 21.28 -8.26 -3.00
C CYS A 238 20.48 -9.55 -3.02
N LEU A 239 19.21 -9.45 -2.65
CA LEU A 239 18.28 -10.60 -2.62
C LEU A 239 16.84 -10.14 -2.77
N SER A 240 15.95 -11.07 -3.07
CA SER A 240 14.52 -10.82 -3.15
C SER A 240 13.76 -11.63 -2.09
N MET A 241 12.81 -10.98 -1.44
CA MET A 241 11.76 -11.54 -0.58
C MET A 241 10.37 -11.42 -1.22
N GLY A 242 10.33 -11.52 -2.58
CA GLY A 242 9.18 -11.13 -3.40
C GLY A 242 9.24 -9.66 -3.85
N ASN A 243 10.16 -8.90 -3.27
CA ASN A 243 10.54 -7.54 -3.65
C ASN A 243 12.07 -7.36 -3.50
N PRO A 244 12.70 -6.45 -4.27
CA PRO A 244 14.16 -6.31 -4.27
C PRO A 244 14.70 -5.66 -2.99
N HIS A 245 15.75 -6.24 -2.45
CA HIS A 245 16.49 -5.73 -1.29
C HIS A 245 18.00 -5.67 -1.58
N CYS A 246 18.62 -4.58 -1.12
CA CYS A 246 20.06 -4.39 -1.07
C CYS A 246 20.49 -4.15 0.38
N VAL A 247 21.19 -5.10 0.97
CA VAL A 247 21.65 -5.03 2.36
C VAL A 247 23.12 -4.70 2.42
N THR A 248 23.49 -3.69 3.22
CA THR A 248 24.87 -3.35 3.55
C THR A 248 25.09 -3.40 5.05
N PHE A 249 26.18 -4.01 5.47
CA PHE A 249 26.56 -4.05 6.89
C PHE A 249 27.50 -2.89 7.21
N VAL A 250 27.15 -2.14 8.25
CA VAL A 250 27.85 -0.93 8.69
C VAL A 250 28.14 -0.98 10.19
N GLU A 251 29.19 -0.33 10.63
CA GLU A 251 29.56 -0.30 12.07
C GLU A 251 28.61 0.58 12.89
N ARG A 252 28.15 1.70 12.34
CA ARG A 252 27.39 2.75 13.05
C ARG A 252 26.09 3.06 12.32
N VAL A 253 25.12 2.13 12.39
CA VAL A 253 23.84 2.27 11.69
C VAL A 253 23.04 3.51 12.14
N ASP A 254 23.13 3.90 13.41
CA ASP A 254 22.43 5.07 13.96
C ASP A 254 23.00 6.41 13.50
N ALA A 255 24.26 6.43 13.07
CA ALA A 255 24.93 7.65 12.61
C ALA A 255 24.66 7.97 11.14
N LEU A 256 23.93 7.09 10.42
CA LEU A 256 23.60 7.31 9.02
C LEU A 256 22.43 8.28 8.87
N ASP A 257 22.58 9.24 7.98
CA ASP A 257 21.44 10.03 7.49
C ASP A 257 20.81 9.31 6.30
N LEU A 258 19.73 8.57 6.57
CA LEU A 258 19.03 7.80 5.55
C LEU A 258 18.28 8.68 4.55
N GLN A 259 17.93 9.92 4.91
CA GLN A 259 17.32 10.86 3.97
C GLN A 259 18.31 11.28 2.87
N VAL A 260 19.61 11.20 3.16
CA VAL A 260 20.68 11.50 2.19
C VAL A 260 21.14 10.26 1.44
N ILE A 261 21.45 9.17 2.18
CA ILE A 261 22.03 7.97 1.57
C ILE A 261 21.00 7.03 0.94
N GLY A 262 19.79 6.96 1.49
CA GLY A 262 18.74 6.07 1.03
C GLY A 262 18.34 6.29 -0.42
N PRO A 263 18.06 7.54 -0.87
CA PRO A 263 17.74 7.82 -2.27
C PRO A 263 18.86 7.44 -3.24
N LEU A 264 20.14 7.50 -2.81
CA LEU A 264 21.28 7.09 -3.65
C LEU A 264 21.29 5.59 -3.90
N PHE A 265 20.90 4.79 -2.90
CA PHE A 265 20.75 3.35 -3.05
C PHE A 265 19.49 3.01 -3.86
N GLU A 266 18.34 3.56 -3.46
CA GLU A 266 17.04 3.29 -4.12
C GLU A 266 17.12 3.51 -5.63
N ASN A 267 17.77 4.59 -6.07
CA ASN A 267 17.80 5.02 -7.47
C ASN A 267 19.14 4.71 -8.16
N ALA A 268 19.99 3.87 -7.57
CA ALA A 268 21.24 3.49 -8.22
C ALA A 268 20.99 2.75 -9.53
N GLY A 269 21.71 3.11 -10.58
CA GLY A 269 21.49 2.57 -11.94
C GLY A 269 21.64 1.06 -12.08
N ILE A 270 22.21 0.38 -11.07
CA ILE A 270 22.26 -1.08 -10.99
C ILE A 270 20.90 -1.71 -10.58
N PHE A 271 19.94 -0.94 -10.11
CA PHE A 271 18.61 -1.40 -9.73
C PHE A 271 17.54 -0.82 -10.67
N PRO A 272 17.26 -1.47 -11.81
CA PRO A 272 16.34 -0.94 -12.83
C PRO A 272 14.91 -0.76 -12.31
N GLU A 273 14.48 -1.54 -11.31
CA GLU A 273 13.18 -1.44 -10.65
C GLU A 273 13.23 -0.73 -9.30
N ARG A 274 14.34 -0.03 -9.01
CA ARG A 274 14.66 0.51 -7.69
C ARG A 274 14.79 -0.60 -6.63
N VAL A 275 15.17 -0.27 -5.41
CA VAL A 275 15.45 -1.27 -4.36
C VAL A 275 15.08 -0.76 -2.97
N ASN A 276 14.74 -1.66 -2.05
CA ASN A 276 14.72 -1.39 -0.62
C ASN A 276 16.16 -1.49 -0.09
N ALA A 277 16.67 -0.41 0.47
CA ALA A 277 18.03 -0.35 1.01
C ALA A 277 18.03 -0.62 2.51
N GLY A 278 18.65 -1.74 2.93
CA GLY A 278 18.82 -2.12 4.32
C GLY A 278 20.22 -1.80 4.82
N PHE A 279 20.32 -1.00 5.89
CA PHE A 279 21.57 -0.68 6.58
C PHE A 279 21.56 -1.42 7.90
N ALA A 280 22.44 -2.43 8.02
CA ALA A 280 22.43 -3.38 9.13
C ALA A 280 23.72 -3.34 9.94
N ARG A 281 23.63 -3.62 11.23
CA ARG A 281 24.75 -3.90 12.11
C ARG A 281 24.52 -5.20 12.84
N VAL A 282 25.41 -6.14 12.71
CA VAL A 282 25.38 -7.34 13.55
C VAL A 282 25.87 -6.97 14.94
N VAL A 283 25.01 -7.09 15.94
CA VAL A 283 25.30 -6.79 17.34
C VAL A 283 25.95 -8.03 18.01
N ASN A 284 25.37 -9.21 17.72
CA ASN A 284 25.91 -10.52 18.06
C ASN A 284 25.32 -11.56 17.10
N GLU A 285 25.66 -12.83 17.24
CA GLU A 285 25.23 -13.92 16.35
C GLU A 285 23.71 -14.05 16.21
N ARG A 286 22.91 -13.55 17.17
CA ARG A 286 21.44 -13.66 17.17
C ARG A 286 20.74 -12.30 17.22
N MET A 287 21.48 -11.21 16.95
CA MET A 287 20.91 -9.87 17.02
C MET A 287 21.49 -8.95 15.96
N ILE A 288 20.62 -8.40 15.15
CA ILE A 288 20.91 -7.42 14.11
C ILE A 288 20.18 -6.12 14.43
N LYS A 289 20.84 -4.99 14.32
CA LYS A 289 20.20 -3.68 14.29
C LYS A 289 20.05 -3.24 12.85
N LEU A 290 18.84 -2.83 12.45
CA LEU A 290 18.48 -2.54 11.06
C LEU A 290 17.74 -1.22 10.94
N ARG A 291 18.10 -0.43 9.93
CA ARG A 291 17.28 0.67 9.41
C ARG A 291 17.06 0.45 7.92
N VAL A 292 15.86 0.71 7.44
CA VAL A 292 15.47 0.46 6.04
C VAL A 292 14.98 1.75 5.41
N TYR A 293 15.48 2.02 4.21
CA TYR A 293 14.92 3.00 3.30
C TYR A 293 14.15 2.24 2.22
N GLU A 294 12.81 2.29 2.30
CA GLU A 294 11.95 1.49 1.44
C GLU A 294 11.68 2.18 0.09
N ARG A 295 11.64 1.38 -0.94
CA ARG A 295 11.32 1.79 -2.30
C ARG A 295 9.99 2.55 -2.37
N GLY A 296 10.04 3.83 -2.68
CA GLY A 296 8.89 4.72 -2.79
C GLY A 296 8.35 5.29 -1.47
N ASN A 297 8.78 4.76 -0.32
CA ASN A 297 8.25 5.18 1.00
C ASN A 297 9.27 5.94 1.86
N GLY A 298 10.56 5.87 1.52
CA GLY A 298 11.60 6.45 2.35
C GLY A 298 11.95 5.61 3.59
N GLU A 299 12.52 6.23 4.61
CA GLU A 299 12.81 5.54 5.86
C GLU A 299 11.53 5.22 6.63
N THR A 300 11.35 3.95 7.01
CA THR A 300 10.19 3.45 7.74
C THR A 300 10.58 2.94 9.13
N LEU A 301 9.60 2.87 10.03
CA LEU A 301 9.81 2.37 11.40
C LEU A 301 10.11 0.87 11.43
N ALA A 302 9.48 0.10 10.55
CA ALA A 302 9.75 -1.33 10.39
C ALA A 302 9.42 -1.79 8.97
N CYS A 303 10.17 -2.78 8.51
CA CYS A 303 9.97 -3.46 7.24
C CYS A 303 10.17 -4.96 7.43
N GLY A 304 9.09 -5.75 7.32
CA GLY A 304 9.14 -7.20 7.53
C GLY A 304 10.02 -7.92 6.53
N THR A 305 9.89 -7.59 5.21
CA THR A 305 10.74 -8.14 4.16
C THR A 305 12.18 -7.67 4.28
N GLY A 306 12.41 -6.42 4.71
CA GLY A 306 13.73 -5.88 5.00
C GLY A 306 14.42 -6.58 6.18
N ALA A 307 13.68 -6.93 7.23
CA ALA A 307 14.18 -7.72 8.35
C ALA A 307 14.59 -9.13 7.91
N CYS A 308 13.75 -9.79 7.09
CA CYS A 308 14.08 -11.09 6.50
C CYS A 308 15.32 -11.01 5.60
N ALA A 309 15.41 -9.96 4.78
CA ALA A 309 16.55 -9.74 3.89
C ALA A 309 17.86 -9.54 4.68
N ALA A 310 17.84 -8.73 5.75
CA ALA A 310 19.00 -8.50 6.59
C ALA A 310 19.46 -9.77 7.32
N ALA A 311 18.52 -10.56 7.85
CA ALA A 311 18.83 -11.83 8.50
C ALA A 311 19.39 -12.84 7.48
N ALA A 312 18.77 -12.96 6.30
CA ALA A 312 19.23 -13.85 5.24
C ALA A 312 20.65 -13.47 4.75
N ALA A 313 20.89 -12.18 4.54
CA ALA A 313 22.24 -11.70 4.20
C ALA A 313 23.28 -12.02 5.31
N ALA A 314 22.90 -11.86 6.59
CA ALA A 314 23.77 -12.19 7.71
C ALA A 314 24.08 -13.70 7.80
N VAL A 315 23.08 -14.56 7.60
CA VAL A 315 23.28 -16.01 7.54
C VAL A 315 24.16 -16.41 6.35
N LYS A 316 23.86 -15.88 5.17
CA LYS A 316 24.63 -16.14 3.94
C LYS A 316 26.11 -15.77 4.09
N LEU A 317 26.41 -14.73 4.89
CA LEU A 317 27.78 -14.26 5.19
C LEU A 317 28.40 -14.95 6.42
N GLY A 318 27.73 -15.92 7.03
CA GLY A 318 28.20 -16.61 8.23
C GLY A 318 28.30 -15.73 9.48
N LYS A 319 27.58 -14.60 9.50
CA LYS A 319 27.54 -13.66 10.64
C LYS A 319 26.49 -14.04 11.68
N CYS A 320 25.47 -14.78 11.27
CA CYS A 320 24.42 -15.34 12.10
C CYS A 320 24.20 -16.81 11.75
N PRO A 321 23.77 -17.66 12.71
CA PRO A 321 23.54 -19.08 12.44
C PRO A 321 22.24 -19.29 11.65
N GLU A 322 22.25 -20.28 10.75
CA GLU A 322 21.06 -20.80 10.11
C GLU A 322 20.23 -21.65 11.10
N GLY A 323 18.91 -21.66 10.94
CA GLY A 323 17.99 -22.49 11.75
C GLY A 323 17.73 -21.93 13.15
N GLU A 324 18.25 -20.76 13.49
CA GLU A 324 18.04 -20.13 14.80
C GLU A 324 17.24 -18.83 14.66
N ASP A 325 16.58 -18.42 15.75
CA ASP A 325 15.84 -17.16 15.80
C ASP A 325 16.83 -15.99 15.96
N ILE A 326 16.77 -15.05 15.01
CA ILE A 326 17.58 -13.84 14.96
C ILE A 326 16.67 -12.65 15.28
N THR A 327 16.97 -11.92 16.33
CA THR A 327 16.27 -10.67 16.65
C THR A 327 16.76 -9.55 15.76
N VAL A 328 15.87 -8.96 14.99
CA VAL A 328 16.13 -7.79 14.16
C VAL A 328 15.51 -6.58 14.82
N LYS A 329 16.37 -5.70 15.38
CA LYS A 329 15.97 -4.45 16.02
C LYS A 329 15.79 -3.35 15.00
N LEU A 330 14.57 -2.84 14.90
CA LEU A 330 14.17 -1.73 14.01
C LEU A 330 13.77 -0.51 14.86
N PRO A 331 13.67 0.68 14.27
CA PRO A 331 13.23 1.88 15.01
C PRO A 331 11.87 1.74 15.68
N GLY A 332 10.95 1.00 15.08
CA GLY A 332 9.57 0.81 15.59
C GLY A 332 9.39 -0.38 16.53
N GLY A 333 10.38 -1.27 16.64
CA GLY A 333 10.31 -2.47 17.49
C GLY A 333 11.14 -3.63 16.97
N ASP A 334 11.06 -4.74 17.68
CA ASP A 334 11.82 -5.94 17.36
C ASP A 334 10.97 -6.90 16.52
N LEU A 335 11.60 -7.47 15.48
CA LEU A 335 11.07 -8.61 14.73
C LEU A 335 12.02 -9.79 14.93
N ILE A 336 11.49 -11.00 14.93
CA ILE A 336 12.29 -12.22 15.00
C ILE A 336 12.25 -12.88 13.63
N VAL A 337 13.40 -13.17 13.07
CA VAL A 337 13.55 -13.85 11.79
C VAL A 337 14.30 -15.15 11.96
N ARG A 338 13.80 -16.22 11.34
CA ARG A 338 14.52 -17.50 11.21
C ARG A 338 14.72 -17.80 9.75
N ILE A 339 15.91 -18.15 9.36
CA ILE A 339 16.26 -18.60 8.02
C ILE A 339 16.53 -20.09 8.07
N GLU A 340 15.76 -20.87 7.30
CA GLU A 340 15.92 -22.32 7.19
C GLU A 340 15.85 -22.74 5.72
N ARG A 341 16.90 -23.38 5.19
CA ARG A 341 16.95 -23.89 3.79
C ARG A 341 16.48 -22.85 2.76
N ASP A 342 17.05 -21.66 2.81
CA ASP A 342 16.69 -20.52 1.95
C ASP A 342 15.22 -20.06 2.07
N ARG A 343 14.54 -20.35 3.17
CA ARG A 343 13.22 -19.80 3.51
C ARG A 343 13.31 -18.90 4.73
N ALA A 344 12.54 -17.83 4.70
CA ALA A 344 12.48 -16.88 5.82
C ALA A 344 11.14 -17.02 6.57
N TYR A 345 11.21 -17.09 7.89
CA TYR A 345 10.06 -17.05 8.78
C TYR A 345 10.12 -15.77 9.60
N LEU A 346 9.06 -14.98 9.55
CA LEU A 346 8.93 -13.72 10.28
C LEU A 346 8.02 -13.90 11.47
N THR A 347 8.50 -13.53 12.66
CA THR A 347 7.69 -13.44 13.88
C THR A 347 7.68 -12.00 14.37
N GLY A 348 6.51 -11.49 14.73
CA GLY A 348 6.35 -10.17 15.31
C GLY A 348 5.28 -10.14 16.39
N GLU A 349 5.47 -9.26 17.37
CA GLU A 349 4.43 -8.92 18.32
C GLU A 349 3.31 -8.15 17.61
N THR A 350 2.08 -8.47 17.96
CA THR A 350 0.89 -7.90 17.32
C THR A 350 0.00 -7.25 18.36
N ALA A 351 -0.39 -6.02 18.14
CA ALA A 351 -1.25 -5.29 19.05
C ALA A 351 -2.40 -4.60 18.33
N GLN A 352 -3.58 -4.62 18.96
CA GLN A 352 -4.67 -3.73 18.62
C GLN A 352 -4.52 -2.46 19.46
N ALA A 353 -4.41 -1.30 18.80
CA ALA A 353 -4.30 -0.02 19.47
C ALA A 353 -5.66 0.48 19.93
N PHE A 354 -6.63 0.47 19.02
CA PHE A 354 -8.03 0.84 19.28
C PHE A 354 -8.93 0.30 18.17
N GLU A 355 -10.23 0.45 18.36
CA GLU A 355 -11.24 0.18 17.34
C GLU A 355 -12.23 1.35 17.24
N GLY A 356 -12.96 1.43 16.16
CA GLY A 356 -13.91 2.49 15.93
C GLY A 356 -14.81 2.24 14.72
N VAL A 357 -15.52 3.29 14.35
CA VAL A 357 -16.45 3.30 13.22
C VAL A 357 -16.09 4.45 12.29
N LEU A 358 -15.99 4.14 11.00
CA LEU A 358 -15.82 5.11 9.92
C LEU A 358 -17.17 5.32 9.24
N ALA A 359 -17.50 6.57 8.93
CA ALA A 359 -18.59 6.88 8.03
C ALA A 359 -18.10 6.71 6.58
N TYR A 360 -18.69 5.77 5.84
CA TYR A 360 -18.30 5.39 4.48
C TYR A 360 -19.45 5.63 3.49
#